data_97c7df495965b3c13cdacbd50d38635e
#
_entry.id   97c7df495965b3c13cdacbd50d38635e
#
_cell.length_a   1.000
_cell.length_b   1.000
_cell.length_c   1.000
_cell.angle_alpha   90.00
_cell.angle_beta   90.00
_cell.angle_gamma   90.00
#
_symmetry.space_group_name_H-M   'P 1'
#
loop_
_entity.id
_entity.type
_entity.pdbx_description
1 polymer ?
#
loop_
_entity_poly.entity_id
_entity_poly.type
_entity_poly.pdbx_seq_one_letter_code
_entity_poly.pdbx_strand_id
1 'polypeptide(L)'
;MGIIQPGNPLPTIHLKDQDKNEVDLTSLKETKLLLSFHPLAWTGVCQRQMEALEANVEALEKLNAQALGISVDPVPSKKAWADAIGISITRLLSDFWPHGAAATSLGLFREADGISERAAVIVDGEGIVRFVKVYPMSEVPDIGELLETLKAL
;
A
#
# COMPACT_ATOMS: atom_id res chain seq x y z
N MET A 1 15.11 11.87 7.05
CA MET A 1 14.46 12.06 5.75
C MET A 1 12.97 12.27 5.95
N GLY A 2 12.40 13.29 5.36
CA GLY A 2 10.99 13.57 5.46
C GLY A 2 10.12 12.65 4.61
N ILE A 3 8.81 12.75 4.81
CA ILE A 3 7.82 12.01 4.03
C ILE A 3 7.86 12.51 2.59
N ILE A 4 7.78 11.58 1.62
CA ILE A 4 7.72 11.93 0.21
C ILE A 4 6.56 12.89 -0.07
N GLN A 5 6.77 13.81 -0.99
CA GLN A 5 5.77 14.84 -1.30
C GLN A 5 5.19 14.65 -2.71
N PRO A 6 3.93 15.08 -2.94
CA PRO A 6 3.38 15.11 -4.29
C PRO A 6 4.27 15.87 -5.24
N GLY A 7 4.39 15.39 -6.48
CA GLY A 7 5.26 15.93 -7.50
C GLY A 7 6.58 15.20 -7.65
N ASN A 8 6.96 14.39 -6.66
CA ASN A 8 8.19 13.60 -6.73
C ASN A 8 7.94 12.27 -7.42
N PRO A 9 8.91 11.75 -8.18
CA PRO A 9 8.78 10.41 -8.73
C PRO A 9 8.83 9.36 -7.62
N LEU A 10 8.08 8.28 -7.79
CA LEU A 10 8.13 7.15 -6.86
C LEU A 10 9.52 6.50 -6.96
N PRO A 11 10.21 6.27 -5.84
CA PRO A 11 11.47 5.52 -5.86
C PRO A 11 11.27 4.10 -6.39
N THR A 12 12.34 3.46 -6.82
CA THR A 12 12.29 2.05 -7.20
C THR A 12 11.95 1.20 -5.98
N ILE A 13 10.84 0.47 -6.07
CA ILE A 13 10.37 -0.44 -5.02
C ILE A 13 10.08 -1.79 -5.66
N HIS A 14 10.68 -2.84 -5.11
CA HIS A 14 10.58 -4.18 -5.63
C HIS A 14 10.31 -5.13 -4.45
N LEU A 15 9.09 -5.66 -4.37
CA LEU A 15 8.64 -6.48 -3.25
C LEU A 15 7.93 -7.72 -3.76
N LYS A 16 7.79 -8.74 -2.91
CA LYS A 16 6.99 -9.93 -3.22
C LYS A 16 5.60 -9.78 -2.64
N ASP A 17 4.61 -10.29 -3.38
CA ASP A 17 3.25 -10.38 -2.87
C ASP A 17 3.03 -11.66 -2.05
N GLN A 18 1.80 -11.88 -1.57
CA GLN A 18 1.46 -13.05 -0.74
C GLN A 18 1.60 -14.38 -1.48
N ASP A 19 1.66 -14.38 -2.79
CA ASP A 19 1.82 -15.57 -3.62
C ASP A 19 3.25 -15.72 -4.14
N LYS A 20 4.20 -14.98 -3.58
CA LYS A 20 5.62 -14.97 -3.95
C LYS A 20 5.92 -14.37 -5.32
N ASN A 21 4.96 -13.72 -5.96
CA ASN A 21 5.20 -13.01 -7.21
C ASN A 21 5.98 -11.73 -6.93
N GLU A 22 7.01 -11.48 -7.73
CA GLU A 22 7.75 -10.23 -7.63
C GLU A 22 6.98 -9.10 -8.26
N VAL A 23 6.89 -7.98 -7.55
CA VAL A 23 6.20 -6.78 -8.01
C VAL A 23 7.18 -5.63 -8.00
N ASP A 24 7.48 -5.12 -9.19
CA ASP A 24 8.27 -3.92 -9.39
C ASP A 24 7.30 -2.78 -9.66
N LEU A 25 7.17 -1.85 -8.71
CA LEU A 25 6.20 -0.76 -8.82
C LEU A 25 6.47 0.16 -10.00
N THR A 26 7.72 0.26 -10.44
CA THR A 26 8.06 1.08 -11.62
C THR A 26 7.62 0.44 -12.92
N SER A 27 7.39 -0.88 -12.94
CA SER A 27 6.91 -1.59 -14.14
C SER A 27 5.39 -1.47 -14.31
N LEU A 28 4.69 -0.94 -13.32
CA LEU A 28 3.24 -0.76 -13.34
C LEU A 28 2.82 0.61 -13.91
N LYS A 29 3.66 1.21 -14.76
CA LYS A 29 3.34 2.47 -15.43
C LYS A 29 2.08 2.33 -16.27
N GLU A 30 1.41 3.46 -16.48
CA GLU A 30 0.12 3.58 -17.15
C GLU A 30 -1.05 3.12 -16.27
N THR A 31 -0.76 2.58 -15.08
CA THR A 31 -1.77 2.24 -14.07
C THR A 31 -1.54 3.15 -12.87
N LYS A 32 -2.61 3.73 -12.36
CA LYS A 32 -2.54 4.49 -11.10
C LYS A 32 -2.37 3.51 -9.95
N LEU A 33 -1.58 3.86 -8.96
CA LEU A 33 -1.33 2.99 -7.82
C LEU A 33 -1.81 3.64 -6.52
N LEU A 34 -2.50 2.86 -5.71
CA LEU A 34 -2.83 3.21 -4.33
C LEU A 34 -1.97 2.33 -3.43
N LEU A 35 -0.89 2.90 -2.89
CA LEU A 35 -0.04 2.20 -1.93
C LEU A 35 -0.64 2.39 -0.55
N SER A 36 -1.13 1.31 0.03
CA SER A 36 -1.82 1.32 1.32
C SER A 36 -0.93 0.68 2.37
N PHE A 37 -0.13 1.52 3.04
CA PHE A 37 0.75 1.07 4.11
C PHE A 37 -0.05 0.81 5.37
N HIS A 38 0.18 -0.33 6.00
CA HIS A 38 -0.43 -0.68 7.27
C HIS A 38 0.64 -1.24 8.20
N PRO A 39 0.56 -0.95 9.51
CA PRO A 39 1.64 -1.30 10.43
C PRO A 39 1.94 -2.79 10.52
N LEU A 40 0.93 -3.62 10.75
CA LEU A 40 1.12 -5.07 10.95
C LEU A 40 -0.11 -5.86 10.52
N ALA A 41 0.13 -6.96 9.80
CA ALA A 41 -0.87 -7.99 9.60
C ALA A 41 -1.40 -8.51 10.94
N TRP A 42 -2.56 -9.15 10.93
CA TRP A 42 -3.20 -9.77 12.08
C TRP A 42 -3.71 -8.79 13.14
N THR A 43 -3.89 -7.50 12.78
CA THR A 43 -4.47 -6.49 13.65
C THR A 43 -5.79 -5.98 13.08
N GLY A 44 -6.71 -5.55 13.97
CA GLY A 44 -8.08 -5.24 13.57
C GLY A 44 -8.23 -4.07 12.61
N VAL A 45 -7.54 -2.95 12.87
CA VAL A 45 -7.62 -1.77 11.99
C VAL A 45 -6.99 -2.06 10.64
N CYS A 46 -5.84 -2.77 10.62
CA CYS A 46 -5.19 -3.17 9.36
C CYS A 46 -6.08 -4.14 8.57
N GLN A 47 -6.79 -5.04 9.24
CA GLN A 47 -7.74 -5.93 8.57
C GLN A 47 -8.84 -5.14 7.86
N ARG A 48 -9.47 -4.20 8.56
CA ARG A 48 -10.52 -3.37 7.96
C ARG A 48 -9.99 -2.53 6.80
N GLN A 49 -8.75 -2.06 6.90
CA GLN A 49 -8.10 -1.32 5.83
C GLN A 49 -7.97 -2.18 4.57
N MET A 50 -7.50 -3.41 4.70
CA MET A 50 -7.34 -4.32 3.56
C MET A 50 -8.69 -4.80 3.01
N GLU A 51 -9.65 -5.06 3.89
CA GLU A 51 -11.01 -5.43 3.47
C GLU A 51 -11.66 -4.32 2.64
N ALA A 52 -11.42 -3.05 2.98
CA ALA A 52 -11.93 -1.93 2.21
C ALA A 52 -11.34 -1.88 0.79
N LEU A 53 -10.06 -2.23 0.64
CA LEU A 53 -9.43 -2.32 -0.69
C LEU A 53 -10.06 -3.45 -1.51
N GLU A 54 -10.19 -4.63 -0.92
CA GLU A 54 -10.76 -5.78 -1.60
C GLU A 54 -12.22 -5.53 -2.01
N ALA A 55 -13.00 -4.89 -1.16
CA ALA A 55 -14.39 -4.57 -1.45
C ALA A 55 -14.56 -3.57 -2.60
N ASN A 56 -13.51 -2.83 -2.93
CA ASN A 56 -13.56 -1.78 -3.95
C ASN A 56 -12.73 -2.09 -5.20
N VAL A 57 -12.40 -3.37 -5.43
CA VAL A 57 -11.59 -3.79 -6.58
C VAL A 57 -12.21 -3.36 -7.90
N GLU A 58 -13.53 -3.52 -8.07
CA GLU A 58 -14.20 -3.12 -9.32
C GLU A 58 -14.13 -1.61 -9.55
N ALA A 59 -14.34 -0.82 -8.49
CA ALA A 59 -14.25 0.63 -8.59
C ALA A 59 -12.84 1.07 -8.97
N LEU A 60 -11.83 0.42 -8.40
CA LEU A 60 -10.42 0.69 -8.74
C LEU A 60 -10.12 0.34 -10.19
N GLU A 61 -10.59 -0.81 -10.67
CA GLU A 61 -10.40 -1.21 -12.07
C GLU A 61 -11.00 -0.20 -13.05
N LYS A 62 -12.19 0.30 -12.75
CA LYS A 62 -12.85 1.31 -13.58
C LYS A 62 -12.07 2.61 -13.65
N LEU A 63 -11.26 2.90 -12.64
CA LEU A 63 -10.39 4.08 -12.59
C LEU A 63 -9.01 3.81 -13.18
N ASN A 64 -8.77 2.63 -13.72
CA ASN A 64 -7.44 2.18 -14.15
C ASN A 64 -6.43 2.28 -13.00
N ALA A 65 -6.83 1.82 -11.82
CA ALA A 65 -6.03 1.87 -10.61
C ALA A 65 -5.89 0.49 -9.98
N GLN A 66 -4.80 0.28 -9.28
CA GLN A 66 -4.53 -0.93 -8.52
C GLN A 66 -4.14 -0.55 -7.09
N ALA A 67 -4.75 -1.19 -6.11
CA ALA A 67 -4.36 -1.02 -4.72
C ALA A 67 -3.36 -2.11 -4.32
N LEU A 68 -2.34 -1.71 -3.57
CA LEU A 68 -1.30 -2.60 -3.06
C LEU A 68 -1.19 -2.36 -1.56
N GLY A 69 -1.46 -3.40 -0.76
CA GLY A 69 -1.27 -3.31 0.70
C GLY A 69 0.18 -3.64 1.03
N ILE A 70 0.83 -2.81 1.85
CA ILE A 70 2.25 -2.97 2.17
C ILE A 70 2.46 -2.95 3.67
N SER A 71 3.15 -3.96 4.19
CA SER A 71 3.58 -4.03 5.59
C SER A 71 4.88 -4.78 5.73
N VAL A 72 5.48 -4.73 6.91
CA VAL A 72 6.77 -5.37 7.19
C VAL A 72 6.67 -6.88 7.41
N ASP A 73 5.49 -7.46 7.36
CA ASP A 73 5.29 -8.88 7.60
C ASP A 73 5.90 -9.74 6.47
N PRO A 74 6.46 -10.92 6.80
CA PRO A 74 6.99 -11.81 5.77
C PRO A 74 5.88 -12.45 4.93
N VAL A 75 6.25 -12.90 3.72
CA VAL A 75 5.31 -13.48 2.75
C VAL A 75 4.40 -14.57 3.35
N PRO A 76 4.91 -15.59 4.07
CA PRO A 76 4.04 -16.61 4.62
C PRO A 76 2.98 -16.08 5.58
N SER A 77 3.33 -15.08 6.40
CA SER A 77 2.38 -14.44 7.30
C SER A 77 1.32 -13.68 6.53
N LYS A 78 1.71 -12.94 5.50
CA LYS A 78 0.76 -12.21 4.66
C LYS A 78 -0.18 -13.15 3.92
N LYS A 79 0.33 -14.28 3.44
CA LYS A 79 -0.51 -15.29 2.76
C LYS A 79 -1.55 -15.87 3.72
N ALA A 80 -1.13 -16.29 4.90
CA ALA A 80 -2.04 -16.84 5.90
C ALA A 80 -3.11 -15.81 6.32
N TRP A 81 -2.69 -14.56 6.49
CA TRP A 81 -3.61 -13.48 6.85
C TRP A 81 -4.60 -13.18 5.73
N ALA A 82 -4.12 -13.09 4.48
CA ALA A 82 -5.00 -12.87 3.33
C ALA A 82 -6.08 -13.95 3.25
N ASP A 83 -5.69 -15.21 3.42
CA ASP A 83 -6.63 -16.34 3.40
C ASP A 83 -7.64 -16.22 4.56
N ALA A 84 -7.18 -15.85 5.74
CA ALA A 84 -8.02 -15.74 6.93
C ALA A 84 -9.07 -14.62 6.82
N ILE A 85 -8.74 -13.50 6.16
CA ILE A 85 -9.63 -12.34 6.06
C ILE A 85 -10.31 -12.20 4.69
N GLY A 86 -10.13 -13.18 3.80
CA GLY A 86 -10.82 -13.21 2.52
C GLY A 86 -10.27 -12.26 1.46
N ILE A 87 -8.98 -11.96 1.50
CA ILE A 87 -8.31 -11.15 0.47
C ILE A 87 -7.83 -12.09 -0.63
N SER A 88 -8.38 -11.97 -1.83
CA SER A 88 -8.03 -12.85 -2.94
C SER A 88 -7.52 -12.12 -4.19
N ILE A 89 -7.90 -10.86 -4.39
CA ILE A 89 -7.52 -10.08 -5.57
C ILE A 89 -6.47 -9.03 -5.23
N THR A 90 -6.64 -8.32 -4.12
CA THR A 90 -5.71 -7.29 -3.69
C THR A 90 -4.36 -7.91 -3.34
N ARG A 91 -3.29 -7.39 -3.95
CA ARG A 91 -1.93 -7.84 -3.62
C ARG A 91 -1.46 -7.24 -2.30
N LEU A 92 -0.95 -8.10 -1.43
CA LEU A 92 -0.37 -7.70 -0.15
C LEU A 92 1.15 -7.89 -0.22
N LEU A 93 1.88 -6.79 -0.28
CA LEU A 93 3.31 -6.79 -0.50
C LEU A 93 4.07 -6.87 0.83
N SER A 94 5.18 -7.62 0.82
CA SER A 94 6.01 -7.85 1.98
C SER A 94 7.25 -6.95 1.96
N ASP A 95 7.29 -6.00 2.88
CA ASP A 95 8.42 -5.09 3.10
C ASP A 95 9.31 -5.63 4.23
N PHE A 96 9.47 -6.96 4.26
CA PHE A 96 10.13 -7.64 5.35
C PHE A 96 11.65 -7.49 5.32
N TRP A 97 12.27 -7.59 4.13
CA TRP A 97 13.72 -7.52 4.05
C TRP A 97 14.23 -6.86 2.77
N PRO A 98 15.16 -5.87 2.85
CA PRO A 98 15.61 -5.26 4.11
C PRO A 98 14.43 -4.66 4.85
N HIS A 99 14.41 -4.84 6.16
CA HIS A 99 13.22 -4.58 6.98
C HIS A 99 12.76 -3.13 6.86
N GLY A 100 11.55 -2.93 6.32
CA GLY A 100 10.98 -1.61 6.16
C GLY A 100 11.64 -0.75 5.08
N ALA A 101 12.39 -1.34 4.14
CA ALA A 101 13.12 -0.58 3.13
C ALA A 101 12.19 0.26 2.24
N ALA A 102 11.06 -0.28 1.82
CA ALA A 102 10.10 0.46 1.01
C ALA A 102 9.50 1.63 1.80
N ALA A 103 9.04 1.37 3.02
CA ALA A 103 8.53 2.43 3.90
C ALA A 103 9.58 3.49 4.16
N THR A 104 10.82 3.09 4.41
CA THR A 104 11.94 4.02 4.64
C THR A 104 12.17 4.92 3.43
N SER A 105 12.12 4.36 2.22
CA SER A 105 12.34 5.14 0.99
C SER A 105 11.30 6.24 0.78
N LEU A 106 10.14 6.11 1.40
CA LEU A 106 9.06 7.09 1.34
C LEU A 106 8.95 7.96 2.60
N GLY A 107 9.83 7.74 3.57
CA GLY A 107 9.78 8.46 4.85
C GLY A 107 8.65 8.03 5.76
N LEU A 108 8.13 6.81 5.58
CA LEU A 108 6.97 6.28 6.31
C LEU A 108 7.32 5.20 7.34
N PHE A 109 8.60 4.93 7.55
CA PHE A 109 9.02 3.89 8.50
C PHE A 109 9.25 4.47 9.89
N ARG A 110 8.71 3.78 10.90
CA ARG A 110 8.88 4.13 12.32
C ARG A 110 10.01 3.30 12.90
N GLU A 111 11.23 3.86 12.91
CA GLU A 111 12.41 3.13 13.36
C GLU A 111 12.31 2.61 14.80
N ALA A 112 11.70 3.40 15.69
CA ALA A 112 11.56 3.00 17.09
C ALA A 112 10.67 1.77 17.26
N ASP A 113 9.71 1.57 16.36
CA ASP A 113 8.72 0.51 16.47
C ASP A 113 8.94 -0.63 15.47
N GLY A 114 9.74 -0.41 14.44
CA GLY A 114 10.02 -1.41 13.39
C GLY A 114 8.83 -1.67 12.46
N ILE A 115 7.93 -0.71 12.32
CA ILE A 115 6.73 -0.81 11.48
C ILE A 115 6.56 0.46 10.66
N SER A 116 5.69 0.42 9.65
CA SER A 116 5.36 1.62 8.90
C SER A 116 4.28 2.44 9.61
N GLU A 117 4.15 3.71 9.19
CA GLU A 117 2.96 4.50 9.45
C GLU A 117 1.75 3.85 8.77
N ARG A 118 0.55 4.19 9.22
CA ARG A 118 -0.68 3.92 8.46
C ARG A 118 -0.83 5.06 7.45
N ALA A 119 -0.66 4.76 6.17
CA ALA A 119 -0.56 5.83 5.17
C ALA A 119 -1.08 5.38 3.81
N ALA A 120 -1.55 6.34 3.04
CA ALA A 120 -1.90 6.15 1.63
C ALA A 120 -0.99 7.02 0.77
N VAL A 121 -0.43 6.42 -0.27
CA VAL A 121 0.36 7.12 -1.29
C VAL A 121 -0.28 6.79 -2.63
N ILE A 122 -0.71 7.81 -3.37
CA ILE A 122 -1.27 7.63 -4.69
C ILE A 122 -0.27 8.10 -5.73
N VAL A 123 -0.04 7.24 -6.72
CA VAL A 123 0.92 7.46 -7.80
C VAL A 123 0.14 7.45 -9.12
N ASP A 124 0.41 8.42 -10.00
CA ASP A 124 -0.27 8.47 -11.29
C ASP A 124 0.35 7.49 -12.31
N GLY A 125 -0.23 7.42 -13.50
CA GLY A 125 0.23 6.51 -14.54
C GLY A 125 1.64 6.80 -15.08
N GLU A 126 2.21 7.95 -14.74
CA GLU A 126 3.58 8.32 -15.12
C GLU A 126 4.60 8.01 -14.02
N GLY A 127 4.13 7.48 -12.88
CA GLY A 127 5.01 7.15 -11.77
C GLY A 127 5.30 8.33 -10.83
N ILE A 128 4.48 9.37 -10.89
CA ILE A 128 4.63 10.56 -10.05
C ILE A 128 3.67 10.48 -8.88
N VAL A 129 4.17 10.73 -7.68
CA VAL A 129 3.35 10.80 -6.47
C VAL A 129 2.42 12.01 -6.56
N ARG A 130 1.12 11.79 -6.35
CA ARG A 130 0.11 12.86 -6.42
C ARG A 130 -0.61 13.10 -5.10
N PHE A 131 -0.52 12.18 -4.17
CA PHE A 131 -1.21 12.29 -2.89
C PHE A 131 -0.46 11.48 -1.84
N VAL A 132 -0.31 12.05 -0.65
CA VAL A 132 0.27 11.37 0.51
C VAL A 132 -0.53 11.78 1.74
N LYS A 133 -0.98 10.80 2.51
CA LYS A 133 -1.67 11.08 3.77
C LYS A 133 -1.29 10.03 4.81
N VAL A 134 -0.93 10.50 6.00
CA VAL A 134 -0.67 9.65 7.16
C VAL A 134 -1.89 9.72 8.07
N TYR A 135 -2.38 8.56 8.47
CA TYR A 135 -3.56 8.43 9.33
C TYR A 135 -3.16 8.07 10.74
N PRO A 136 -3.97 8.45 11.76
CA PRO A 136 -3.77 7.92 13.11
C PRO A 136 -3.80 6.39 13.10
N MET A 137 -3.04 5.77 13.99
CA MET A 137 -2.95 4.30 14.07
C MET A 137 -4.30 3.63 14.32
N SER A 138 -5.24 4.33 14.96
CA SER A 138 -6.57 3.81 15.30
C SER A 138 -7.62 4.01 14.21
N GLU A 139 -7.28 4.68 13.10
CA GLU A 139 -8.24 5.01 12.05
C GLU A 139 -8.02 4.20 10.78
N VAL A 140 -9.13 3.72 10.19
CA VAL A 140 -9.12 3.13 8.85
C VAL A 140 -9.09 4.28 7.84
N PRO A 141 -8.19 4.27 6.84
CA PRO A 141 -8.21 5.27 5.78
C PRO A 141 -9.59 5.31 5.08
N ASP A 142 -10.06 6.52 4.78
CA ASP A 142 -11.34 6.72 4.08
C ASP A 142 -11.19 6.33 2.62
N ILE A 143 -11.69 5.16 2.25
CA ILE A 143 -11.59 4.66 0.87
C ILE A 143 -12.32 5.58 -0.12
N GLY A 144 -13.40 6.23 0.31
CA GLY A 144 -14.12 7.19 -0.53
C GLY A 144 -13.25 8.37 -0.95
N GLU A 145 -12.50 8.93 -0.01
CA GLU A 145 -11.54 10.01 -0.29
C GLU A 145 -10.48 9.55 -1.31
N LEU A 146 -9.97 8.33 -1.12
CA LEU A 146 -8.94 7.80 -2.00
C LEU A 146 -9.46 7.54 -3.41
N LEU A 147 -10.69 7.02 -3.55
CA LEU A 147 -11.32 6.82 -4.85
C LEU A 147 -11.57 8.15 -5.57
N GLU A 148 -12.05 9.17 -4.85
CA GLU A 148 -12.23 10.50 -5.44
C GLU A 148 -10.92 11.11 -5.89
N THR A 149 -9.86 10.94 -5.12
CA THR A 149 -8.52 11.41 -5.50
C THR A 149 -8.04 10.72 -6.77
N LEU A 150 -8.21 9.40 -6.87
CA LEU A 150 -7.84 8.64 -8.06
C LEU A 150 -8.65 9.08 -9.29
N LYS A 151 -9.93 9.35 -9.09
CA LYS A 151 -10.83 9.78 -10.16
C LYS A 151 -10.40 11.12 -10.76
N ALA A 152 -9.82 11.99 -9.97
CA ALA A 152 -9.38 13.32 -10.39
C ALA A 152 -8.04 13.30 -11.17
N LEU A 153 -7.36 12.17 -11.26
CA LEU A 153 -6.08 12.07 -11.97
C LEU A 153 -6.23 11.72 -13.44
#